data_5158d6069ecc91775fd90cb798c42564
#
_entry.id   5158d6069ecc91775fd90cb798c42564
#
_cell.length_a   1.000
_cell.length_b   1.000
_cell.length_c   1.000
_cell.angle_alpha   90.00
_cell.angle_beta   90.00
_cell.angle_gamma   90.00
#
_symmetry.space_group_name_H-M   'P 1'
#
loop_
_entity.id
_entity.type
_entity.pdbx_description
1 polymer ?
#
loop_
_entity_poly.entity_id
_entity_poly.type
_entity_poly.pdbx_seq_one_letter_code
_entity_poly.pdbx_strand_id
1 'polypeptide(L)'
;MKLNLGCGSQAPDGWVNVDYSLGAQFAKIPLFTMINRKLKLFDLNWDSRIYIHDLTKRFPWTDGSIDVVYSSFVLEYFTRDEGRTFLTECHRVLKKDGLIRMLIWDLRYIVNEYVTGKLPADDFIGELCVLQGHHANRIKNQLYPFIQFPAKCMYDATRLIEILNDIGFTTISKNAFESEIDDITRIEQQCTEDVVIVEGRKR
;
A
#
# COMPACT_ATOMS: atom_id res chain seq x y z
N MET A 1 5.87 17.76 6.21
CA MET A 1 4.60 17.14 5.75
C MET A 1 4.83 15.66 5.51
N LYS A 2 3.91 14.79 5.98
CA LYS A 2 4.02 13.33 5.86
C LYS A 2 2.89 12.80 4.98
N LEU A 3 3.20 11.89 4.05
CA LEU A 3 2.25 11.26 3.14
C LEU A 3 2.03 9.79 3.52
N ASN A 4 0.78 9.37 3.58
CA ASN A 4 0.35 7.98 3.68
C ASN A 4 -0.30 7.60 2.34
N LEU A 5 0.43 6.89 1.49
CA LEU A 5 0.05 6.59 0.11
C LEU A 5 -0.59 5.21 0.01
N GLY A 6 -1.81 5.16 -0.51
CA GLY A 6 -2.64 3.95 -0.53
C GLY A 6 -3.16 3.64 0.88
N CYS A 7 -3.66 4.66 1.56
CA CYS A 7 -4.01 4.57 2.98
C CYS A 7 -5.17 3.60 3.30
N GLY A 8 -5.92 3.17 2.30
CA GLY A 8 -7.12 2.40 2.53
C GLY A 8 -8.09 3.16 3.45
N SER A 9 -8.64 2.46 4.43
CA SER A 9 -9.50 3.07 5.45
C SER A 9 -8.72 3.69 6.63
N GLN A 10 -7.39 3.59 6.64
CA GLN A 10 -6.54 4.10 7.72
C GLN A 10 -6.09 5.52 7.42
N ALA A 11 -6.73 6.48 8.09
CA ALA A 11 -6.48 7.90 7.89
C ALA A 11 -6.06 8.59 9.21
N PRO A 12 -4.86 8.29 9.76
CA PRO A 12 -4.40 8.89 11.01
C PRO A 12 -4.20 10.39 10.88
N ASP A 13 -4.45 11.11 11.98
CA ASP A 13 -4.20 12.55 12.06
C ASP A 13 -2.69 12.85 11.97
N GLY A 14 -2.36 13.99 11.37
CA GLY A 14 -0.97 14.44 11.16
C GLY A 14 -0.35 13.94 9.86
N TRP A 15 -1.07 13.12 9.09
CA TRP A 15 -0.67 12.62 7.78
C TRP A 15 -1.61 13.11 6.68
N VAL A 16 -1.07 13.33 5.49
CA VAL A 16 -1.88 13.47 4.27
C VAL A 16 -2.17 12.07 3.77
N ASN A 17 -3.38 11.60 4.02
CA ASN A 17 -3.82 10.26 3.66
C ASN A 17 -4.35 10.28 2.23
N VAL A 18 -3.77 9.43 1.36
CA VAL A 18 -4.03 9.43 -0.08
C VAL A 18 -4.53 8.06 -0.51
N ASP A 19 -5.62 8.01 -1.26
CA ASP A 19 -6.13 6.78 -1.84
C ASP A 19 -6.91 7.07 -3.13
N TYR A 20 -7.08 6.05 -3.99
CA TYR A 20 -7.82 6.16 -5.25
C TYR A 20 -8.90 5.11 -5.40
N SER A 21 -9.12 4.27 -4.38
CA SER A 21 -10.17 3.26 -4.41
C SER A 21 -11.56 3.86 -4.56
N LEU A 22 -12.49 3.10 -5.11
CA LEU A 22 -13.89 3.52 -5.24
C LEU A 22 -14.50 3.88 -3.90
N GLY A 23 -14.14 3.15 -2.82
CA GLY A 23 -14.62 3.45 -1.48
C GLY A 23 -14.22 4.84 -1.01
N ALA A 24 -12.96 5.25 -1.21
CA ALA A 24 -12.47 6.58 -0.90
C ALA A 24 -13.17 7.67 -1.73
N GLN A 25 -13.40 7.41 -3.03
CA GLN A 25 -14.10 8.33 -3.92
C GLN A 25 -15.56 8.52 -3.50
N PHE A 26 -16.27 7.44 -3.21
CA PHE A 26 -17.67 7.48 -2.75
C PHE A 26 -17.82 8.12 -1.37
N ALA A 27 -16.83 8.00 -0.48
CA ALA A 27 -16.85 8.68 0.82
C ALA A 27 -16.93 10.22 0.72
N LYS A 28 -16.56 10.79 -0.43
CA LYS A 28 -16.74 12.23 -0.72
C LYS A 28 -18.19 12.64 -0.97
N ILE A 29 -19.09 11.68 -1.21
CA ILE A 29 -20.51 11.95 -1.49
C ILE A 29 -21.27 11.88 -0.15
N PRO A 30 -21.83 13.00 0.37
CA PRO A 30 -22.43 13.03 1.70
C PRO A 30 -23.56 12.01 1.90
N LEU A 31 -24.36 11.77 0.85
CA LEU A 31 -25.47 10.82 0.89
C LEU A 31 -24.98 9.35 0.91
N PHE A 32 -23.81 9.09 0.32
CA PHE A 32 -23.26 7.74 0.23
C PHE A 32 -22.91 7.15 1.61
N THR A 33 -22.28 7.93 2.48
CA THR A 33 -21.92 7.50 3.84
C THR A 33 -23.17 7.07 4.63
N MET A 34 -24.27 7.78 4.46
CA MET A 34 -25.55 7.42 5.10
C MET A 34 -26.15 6.14 4.51
N ILE A 35 -26.11 5.99 3.19
CA ILE A 35 -26.59 4.79 2.47
C ILE A 35 -25.73 3.59 2.82
N ASN A 36 -24.41 3.72 2.78
CA ASN A 36 -23.47 2.63 3.09
C ASN A 36 -23.67 2.11 4.53
N ARG A 37 -23.90 3.02 5.49
CA ARG A 37 -24.19 2.64 6.89
C ARG A 37 -25.47 1.81 7.01
N LYS A 38 -26.49 2.08 6.15
CA LYS A 38 -27.75 1.34 6.15
C LYS A 38 -27.69 0.01 5.37
N LEU A 39 -27.04 0.01 4.22
CA LEU A 39 -27.06 -1.11 3.27
C LEU A 39 -25.81 -1.99 3.35
N LYS A 40 -24.77 -1.58 4.09
CA LYS A 40 -23.48 -2.27 4.21
C LYS A 40 -22.91 -2.70 2.84
N LEU A 41 -22.95 -1.79 1.87
CA LEU A 41 -22.46 -2.05 0.51
C LEU A 41 -20.94 -2.26 0.51
N PHE A 42 -20.24 -1.56 1.39
CA PHE A 42 -18.80 -1.71 1.65
C PHE A 42 -18.60 -1.95 3.15
N ASP A 43 -17.77 -2.92 3.47
CA ASP A 43 -17.49 -3.31 4.86
C ASP A 43 -16.51 -2.33 5.55
N LEU A 44 -15.94 -1.37 4.80
CA LEU A 44 -14.97 -0.39 5.28
C LEU A 44 -15.61 1.00 5.42
N ASN A 45 -15.28 1.66 6.53
CA ASN A 45 -15.61 3.07 6.74
C ASN A 45 -14.46 3.93 6.24
N TRP A 46 -14.67 4.60 5.12
CA TRP A 46 -13.70 5.50 4.52
C TRP A 46 -13.84 6.90 5.11
N ASP A 47 -12.69 7.52 5.45
CA ASP A 47 -12.65 8.90 5.93
C ASP A 47 -12.83 9.87 4.75
N SER A 48 -13.76 10.81 4.88
CA SER A 48 -14.00 11.83 3.85
C SER A 48 -12.83 12.81 3.68
N ARG A 49 -11.87 12.84 4.61
CA ARG A 49 -10.66 13.69 4.54
C ARG A 49 -9.59 13.10 3.61
N ILE A 50 -9.69 11.83 3.21
CA ILE A 50 -8.73 11.18 2.31
C ILE A 50 -8.60 12.00 1.03
N TYR A 51 -7.36 12.30 0.63
CA TYR A 51 -7.05 12.97 -0.62
C TYR A 51 -7.14 11.97 -1.77
N ILE A 52 -8.01 12.23 -2.75
CA ILE A 52 -8.20 11.32 -3.89
C ILE A 52 -7.14 11.63 -4.96
N HIS A 53 -6.24 10.66 -5.20
CA HIS A 53 -5.22 10.78 -6.22
C HIS A 53 -4.79 9.40 -6.75
N ASP A 54 -4.69 9.29 -8.08
CA ASP A 54 -4.14 8.11 -8.76
C ASP A 54 -2.62 8.08 -8.62
N LEU A 55 -2.11 7.15 -7.83
CA LEU A 55 -0.68 7.02 -7.52
C LEU A 55 0.18 6.58 -8.70
N THR A 56 -0.41 6.21 -9.84
CA THR A 56 0.31 5.96 -11.10
C THR A 56 0.61 7.26 -11.87
N LYS A 57 0.07 8.40 -11.42
CA LYS A 57 0.23 9.72 -12.04
C LYS A 57 1.22 10.57 -11.24
N ARG A 58 1.66 11.65 -11.89
CA ARG A 58 2.52 12.64 -11.21
C ARG A 58 1.84 13.18 -9.96
N PHE A 59 2.56 13.18 -8.84
CA PHE A 59 2.04 13.69 -7.58
C PHE A 59 1.88 15.21 -7.58
N PRO A 60 0.84 15.75 -6.92
CA PRO A 60 0.56 17.19 -6.93
C PRO A 60 1.53 18.01 -6.05
N TRP A 61 2.39 17.36 -5.28
CA TRP A 61 3.38 18.02 -4.43
C TRP A 61 4.63 18.40 -5.23
N THR A 62 5.22 19.53 -4.85
CA THR A 62 6.46 20.03 -5.45
C THR A 62 7.66 19.15 -5.07
N ASP A 63 8.71 19.25 -5.87
CA ASP A 63 9.97 18.54 -5.62
C ASP A 63 10.53 18.97 -4.26
N GLY A 64 11.01 18.00 -3.48
CA GLY A 64 11.65 18.27 -2.19
C GLY A 64 10.75 18.94 -1.15
N SER A 65 9.44 18.69 -1.13
CA SER A 65 8.50 19.32 -0.19
C SER A 65 8.04 18.42 0.96
N ILE A 66 8.26 17.11 0.86
CA ILE A 66 7.75 16.08 1.78
C ILE A 66 8.88 15.58 2.69
N ASP A 67 8.59 15.42 3.98
CA ASP A 67 9.53 14.91 4.96
C ASP A 67 9.53 13.38 5.00
N VAL A 68 8.34 12.78 4.91
CA VAL A 68 8.13 11.33 5.03
C VAL A 68 7.09 10.83 4.03
N VAL A 69 7.38 9.70 3.40
CA VAL A 69 6.42 8.89 2.63
C VAL A 69 6.29 7.52 3.31
N TYR A 70 5.07 7.12 3.60
CA TYR A 70 4.70 5.77 4.06
C TYR A 70 3.78 5.13 3.04
N SER A 71 4.00 3.86 2.72
CA SER A 71 3.13 3.07 1.85
C SER A 71 3.15 1.61 2.27
N SER A 72 1.97 1.03 2.43
CA SER A 72 1.77 -0.34 2.94
C SER A 72 0.85 -1.10 2.00
N PHE A 73 1.36 -2.21 1.42
CA PHE A 73 0.62 -3.11 0.53
C PHE A 73 -0.04 -2.38 -0.65
N VAL A 74 0.74 -1.56 -1.35
CA VAL A 74 0.30 -0.77 -2.52
C VAL A 74 1.10 -1.13 -3.77
N LEU A 75 2.41 -1.36 -3.60
CA LEU A 75 3.33 -1.56 -4.71
C LEU A 75 2.95 -2.78 -5.56
N GLU A 76 2.36 -3.79 -4.94
CA GLU A 76 1.92 -5.03 -5.56
C GLU A 76 0.79 -4.82 -6.59
N TYR A 77 -0.01 -3.78 -6.43
CA TYR A 77 -1.12 -3.46 -7.34
C TYR A 77 -0.69 -2.73 -8.61
N PHE A 78 0.58 -2.37 -8.71
CA PHE A 78 1.16 -1.74 -9.88
C PHE A 78 1.85 -2.77 -10.79
N THR A 79 1.82 -2.52 -12.10
CA THR A 79 2.77 -3.18 -12.99
C THR A 79 4.19 -2.75 -12.65
N ARG A 80 5.20 -3.47 -13.15
CA ARG A 80 6.60 -3.13 -12.89
C ARG A 80 6.93 -1.67 -13.23
N ASP A 81 6.42 -1.16 -14.35
CA ASP A 81 6.70 0.20 -14.81
C ASP A 81 5.94 1.25 -13.99
N GLU A 82 4.67 0.97 -13.67
CA GLU A 82 3.87 1.81 -12.77
C GLU A 82 4.51 1.90 -11.38
N GLY A 83 4.97 0.76 -10.83
CA GLY A 83 5.66 0.72 -9.52
C GLY A 83 6.96 1.52 -9.52
N ARG A 84 7.76 1.42 -10.60
CA ARG A 84 8.97 2.24 -10.73
C ARG A 84 8.64 3.73 -10.83
N THR A 85 7.60 4.09 -11.58
CA THR A 85 7.12 5.48 -11.68
C THR A 85 6.66 6.01 -10.33
N PHE A 86 5.86 5.22 -9.59
CA PHE A 86 5.40 5.54 -8.23
C PHE A 86 6.58 5.82 -7.28
N LEU A 87 7.56 4.93 -7.23
CA LEU A 87 8.74 5.09 -6.36
C LEU A 87 9.62 6.29 -6.79
N THR A 88 9.70 6.58 -8.09
CA THR A 88 10.40 7.76 -8.61
C THR A 88 9.69 9.05 -8.20
N GLU A 89 8.36 9.08 -8.21
CA GLU A 89 7.58 10.21 -7.72
C GLU A 89 7.73 10.39 -6.20
N CYS A 90 7.76 9.28 -5.42
CA CYS A 90 8.09 9.34 -4.00
C CYS A 90 9.47 10.00 -3.77
N HIS A 91 10.48 9.58 -4.54
CA HIS A 91 11.81 10.19 -4.47
C HIS A 91 11.79 11.67 -4.85
N ARG A 92 11.09 12.04 -5.93
CA ARG A 92 11.02 13.44 -6.39
C ARG A 92 10.46 14.36 -5.31
N VAL A 93 9.32 13.99 -4.70
CA VAL A 93 8.65 14.85 -3.72
C VAL A 93 9.34 14.89 -2.36
N LEU A 94 10.09 13.87 -1.98
CA LEU A 94 10.84 13.86 -0.72
C LEU A 94 11.95 14.92 -0.72
N LYS A 95 12.12 15.58 0.41
CA LYS A 95 13.26 16.43 0.70
C LYS A 95 14.56 15.63 0.67
N LYS A 96 15.69 16.30 0.54
CA LYS A 96 16.99 15.69 0.86
C LYS A 96 16.92 15.16 2.29
N ASP A 97 17.45 13.97 2.51
CA ASP A 97 17.38 13.21 3.78
C ASP A 97 15.96 12.82 4.25
N GLY A 98 14.94 13.08 3.43
CA GLY A 98 13.56 12.61 3.68
C GLY A 98 13.46 11.09 3.65
N LEU A 99 12.48 10.55 4.39
CA LEU A 99 12.32 9.11 4.60
C LEU A 99 11.19 8.55 3.74
N ILE A 100 11.45 7.38 3.15
CA ILE A 100 10.42 6.49 2.61
C ILE A 100 10.35 5.22 3.46
N ARG A 101 9.15 4.76 3.81
CA ARG A 101 8.92 3.47 4.45
C ARG A 101 7.91 2.67 3.66
N MET A 102 8.32 1.48 3.23
CA MET A 102 7.54 0.58 2.38
C MET A 102 7.29 -0.73 3.11
N LEU A 103 6.04 -1.16 3.11
CA LEU A 103 5.62 -2.49 3.54
C LEU A 103 5.05 -3.23 2.33
N ILE A 104 5.51 -4.45 2.12
CA ILE A 104 5.07 -5.33 1.03
C ILE A 104 4.95 -6.77 1.53
N TRP A 105 4.16 -7.61 0.83
CA TRP A 105 4.18 -9.04 1.04
C TRP A 105 5.52 -9.66 0.60
N ASP A 106 6.08 -10.56 1.41
CA ASP A 106 7.34 -11.25 1.08
C ASP A 106 7.09 -12.47 0.20
N LEU A 107 7.34 -12.34 -1.10
CA LEU A 107 7.26 -13.47 -2.02
C LEU A 107 8.15 -14.64 -1.58
N ARG A 108 9.33 -14.36 -1.01
CA ARG A 108 10.27 -15.40 -0.57
C ARG A 108 9.69 -16.20 0.59
N TYR A 109 9.03 -15.55 1.53
CA TYR A 109 8.34 -16.24 2.63
C TYR A 109 7.22 -17.15 2.10
N ILE A 110 6.34 -16.64 1.24
CA ILE A 110 5.22 -17.40 0.66
C ILE A 110 5.73 -18.65 -0.10
N VAL A 111 6.77 -18.47 -0.92
CA VAL A 111 7.42 -19.59 -1.65
C VAL A 111 8.02 -20.62 -0.70
N ASN A 112 8.68 -20.17 0.37
CA ASN A 112 9.27 -21.08 1.37
C ASN A 112 8.20 -21.91 2.11
N GLU A 113 7.08 -21.28 2.49
CA GLU A 113 5.96 -22.00 3.11
C GLU A 113 5.38 -23.07 2.17
N TYR A 114 5.30 -22.79 0.87
CA TYR A 114 4.89 -23.77 -0.14
C TYR A 114 5.92 -24.90 -0.27
N VAL A 115 7.20 -24.59 -0.46
CA VAL A 115 8.26 -25.59 -0.67
C VAL A 115 8.46 -26.50 0.55
N THR A 116 8.25 -25.97 1.75
CA THR A 116 8.34 -26.73 3.01
C THR A 116 7.08 -27.53 3.34
N GLY A 117 6.03 -27.43 2.51
CA GLY A 117 4.78 -28.19 2.65
C GLY A 117 3.83 -27.64 3.73
N LYS A 118 4.09 -26.45 4.24
CA LYS A 118 3.19 -25.78 5.19
C LYS A 118 2.02 -25.09 4.49
N LEU A 119 2.23 -24.61 3.26
CA LEU A 119 1.20 -24.01 2.41
C LEU A 119 0.79 -25.00 1.32
N PRO A 120 -0.48 -25.44 1.26
CA PRO A 120 -1.00 -26.30 0.20
C PRO A 120 -0.90 -25.67 -1.18
N ALA A 121 -0.76 -26.47 -2.24
CA ALA A 121 -0.58 -25.98 -3.61
C ALA A 121 -1.80 -25.20 -4.15
N ASP A 122 -2.99 -25.56 -3.74
CA ASP A 122 -4.24 -24.89 -4.11
C ASP A 122 -4.43 -23.56 -3.38
N ASP A 123 -3.85 -23.39 -2.19
CA ASP A 123 -3.86 -22.14 -1.45
C ASP A 123 -2.74 -21.17 -1.92
N PHE A 124 -1.64 -21.69 -2.47
CA PHE A 124 -0.48 -20.89 -2.86
C PHE A 124 -0.81 -19.72 -3.80
N ILE A 125 -1.69 -19.95 -4.78
CA ILE A 125 -2.12 -18.89 -5.72
C ILE A 125 -2.96 -17.83 -5.00
N GLY A 126 -3.72 -18.24 -3.98
CA GLY A 126 -4.51 -17.33 -3.13
C GLY A 126 -3.61 -16.36 -2.35
N GLU A 127 -2.53 -16.88 -1.73
CA GLU A 127 -1.56 -16.08 -0.97
C GLU A 127 -0.81 -15.06 -1.83
N LEU A 128 -0.66 -15.31 -3.14
CA LEU A 128 -0.10 -14.31 -4.06
C LEU A 128 -1.06 -13.14 -4.36
N CYS A 129 -2.29 -13.18 -3.85
CA CYS A 129 -3.31 -12.15 -4.09
C CYS A 129 -3.61 -11.85 -5.57
N VAL A 130 -3.28 -12.78 -6.48
CA VAL A 130 -3.49 -12.64 -7.94
C VAL A 130 -4.89 -13.08 -8.38
N LEU A 131 -5.59 -13.84 -7.55
CA LEU A 131 -6.96 -14.29 -7.82
C LEU A 131 -7.96 -13.27 -7.32
N GLN A 132 -9.00 -13.07 -8.12
CA GLN A 132 -10.20 -12.38 -7.63
C GLN A 132 -10.98 -13.35 -6.73
N GLY A 133 -11.20 -12.96 -5.47
CA GLY A 133 -11.93 -13.79 -4.52
C GLY A 133 -13.35 -14.09 -4.99
N HIS A 134 -13.83 -15.32 -4.74
CA HIS A 134 -15.19 -15.71 -4.96
C HIS A 134 -16.00 -15.53 -3.66
N HIS A 135 -16.98 -14.64 -3.68
CA HIS A 135 -17.92 -14.52 -2.57
C HIS A 135 -19.19 -15.33 -2.82
N ALA A 136 -19.78 -15.87 -1.76
CA ALA A 136 -21.05 -16.59 -1.83
C ALA A 136 -22.23 -15.70 -2.32
N ASN A 137 -22.05 -14.37 -2.28
CA ASN A 137 -23.07 -13.42 -2.72
C ASN A 137 -22.84 -13.00 -4.18
N ARG A 138 -23.80 -13.35 -5.05
CA ARG A 138 -23.76 -13.10 -6.50
C ARG A 138 -23.59 -11.61 -6.86
N ILE A 139 -24.18 -10.71 -6.08
CA ILE A 139 -24.08 -9.26 -6.30
C ILE A 139 -22.67 -8.74 -5.92
N LYS A 140 -22.12 -9.23 -4.81
CA LYS A 140 -20.74 -8.92 -4.41
C LYS A 140 -19.75 -9.41 -5.47
N ASN A 141 -19.94 -10.59 -6.03
CA ASN A 141 -19.08 -11.13 -7.10
C ASN A 141 -19.10 -10.27 -8.37
N GLN A 142 -20.24 -9.69 -8.75
CA GLN A 142 -20.30 -8.78 -9.90
C GLN A 142 -19.62 -7.43 -9.65
N LEU A 143 -19.60 -6.96 -8.40
CA LEU A 143 -18.97 -5.70 -8.00
C LEU A 143 -17.50 -5.89 -7.62
N TYR A 144 -17.06 -7.12 -7.36
CA TYR A 144 -15.73 -7.44 -6.86
C TYR A 144 -14.59 -6.93 -7.76
N PRO A 145 -14.65 -7.05 -9.10
CA PRO A 145 -13.61 -6.50 -9.99
C PRO A 145 -13.42 -4.99 -9.90
N PHE A 146 -14.43 -4.27 -9.36
CA PHE A 146 -14.38 -2.82 -9.14
C PHE A 146 -13.94 -2.42 -7.73
N ILE A 147 -13.93 -3.38 -6.79
CA ILE A 147 -13.68 -3.12 -5.37
C ILE A 147 -12.31 -3.64 -4.94
N GLN A 148 -11.88 -4.77 -5.49
CA GLN A 148 -10.60 -5.39 -5.15
C GLN A 148 -9.79 -5.64 -6.44
N PHE A 149 -8.60 -5.08 -6.48
CA PHE A 149 -7.68 -5.27 -7.59
C PHE A 149 -6.77 -6.46 -7.27
N PRO A 150 -6.52 -7.38 -8.22
CA PRO A 150 -5.51 -8.41 -8.04
C PRO A 150 -4.12 -7.79 -8.01
N ALA A 151 -3.20 -8.41 -7.27
CA ALA A 151 -1.80 -8.06 -7.35
C ALA A 151 -1.28 -8.30 -8.78
N LYS A 152 -0.50 -7.35 -9.29
CA LYS A 152 0.11 -7.41 -10.62
C LYS A 152 1.59 -7.77 -10.55
N CYS A 153 2.23 -7.51 -9.41
CA CYS A 153 3.63 -7.84 -9.14
C CYS A 153 3.77 -8.31 -7.71
N MET A 154 4.78 -9.16 -7.49
CA MET A 154 5.23 -9.54 -6.17
C MET A 154 6.72 -9.23 -6.05
N TYR A 155 7.14 -8.94 -4.83
CA TYR A 155 8.52 -8.55 -4.51
C TYR A 155 9.03 -9.36 -3.32
N ASP A 156 10.35 -9.39 -3.16
CA ASP A 156 11.03 -9.75 -1.93
C ASP A 156 11.88 -8.57 -1.42
N ALA A 157 12.45 -8.69 -0.24
CA ALA A 157 13.28 -7.64 0.35
C ALA A 157 14.45 -7.24 -0.58
N THR A 158 15.12 -8.22 -1.20
CA THR A 158 16.26 -7.98 -2.09
C THR A 158 15.87 -7.10 -3.26
N ARG A 159 14.76 -7.48 -3.93
CA ARG A 159 14.31 -6.75 -5.11
C ARG A 159 13.81 -5.34 -4.80
N LEU A 160 13.10 -5.16 -3.69
CA LEU A 160 12.65 -3.82 -3.27
C LEU A 160 13.85 -2.91 -2.95
N ILE A 161 14.83 -3.42 -2.21
CA ILE A 161 16.06 -2.69 -1.87
C ILE A 161 16.82 -2.27 -3.14
N GLU A 162 17.00 -3.18 -4.10
CA GLU A 162 17.65 -2.87 -5.38
C GLU A 162 16.95 -1.71 -6.11
N ILE A 163 15.63 -1.79 -6.25
CA ILE A 163 14.84 -0.75 -6.96
C ILE A 163 14.98 0.60 -6.26
N LEU A 164 14.86 0.63 -4.93
CA LEU A 164 14.98 1.88 -4.16
C LEU A 164 16.39 2.47 -4.26
N ASN A 165 17.43 1.64 -4.18
CA ASN A 165 18.83 2.09 -4.33
C ASN A 165 19.11 2.64 -5.74
N ASP A 166 18.59 1.98 -6.79
CA ASP A 166 18.69 2.44 -8.19
C ASP A 166 18.04 3.82 -8.39
N ILE A 167 16.97 4.12 -7.65
CA ILE A 167 16.24 5.40 -7.72
C ILE A 167 17.01 6.51 -6.97
N GLY A 168 17.86 6.16 -6.00
CA GLY A 168 18.66 7.12 -5.26
C GLY A 168 18.41 7.16 -3.75
N PHE A 169 17.80 6.14 -3.19
CA PHE A 169 17.69 5.96 -1.74
C PHE A 169 18.92 5.25 -1.17
N THR A 170 19.14 5.43 0.11
CA THR A 170 19.98 4.53 0.94
C THR A 170 19.01 3.75 1.83
N THR A 171 18.98 2.42 1.69
CA THR A 171 17.94 1.58 2.27
C THR A 171 18.46 0.67 3.38
N ILE A 172 17.56 0.32 4.30
CA ILE A 172 17.75 -0.66 5.36
C ILE A 172 16.46 -1.44 5.60
N SER A 173 16.57 -2.75 5.83
CA SER A 173 15.44 -3.55 6.32
C SER A 173 15.18 -3.23 7.78
N LYS A 174 13.91 -3.19 8.17
CA LYS A 174 13.44 -2.85 9.50
C LYS A 174 12.43 -3.89 9.99
N ASN A 175 12.22 -3.92 11.30
CA ASN A 175 11.10 -4.61 11.90
C ASN A 175 9.90 -3.68 12.06
N ALA A 176 8.73 -4.26 12.37
CA ALA A 176 7.55 -3.47 12.70
C ALA A 176 7.85 -2.51 13.86
N PHE A 177 7.38 -1.28 13.74
CA PHE A 177 7.58 -0.17 14.68
C PHE A 177 9.04 0.29 14.90
N GLU A 178 10.02 -0.38 14.30
CA GLU A 178 11.42 0.07 14.30
C GLU A 178 11.62 1.08 13.17
N SER A 179 11.61 2.37 13.46
CA SER A 179 11.67 3.43 12.47
C SER A 179 12.29 4.71 13.03
N GLU A 180 12.84 5.53 12.14
CA GLU A 180 13.20 6.92 12.43
C GLU A 180 11.99 7.87 12.35
N ILE A 181 10.80 7.37 12.03
CA ILE A 181 9.56 8.14 11.97
C ILE A 181 8.94 8.18 13.37
N ASP A 182 8.93 9.34 14.02
CA ASP A 182 8.54 9.51 15.43
C ASP A 182 7.17 8.94 15.79
N ASP A 183 6.20 9.02 14.87
CA ASP A 183 4.82 8.59 15.10
C ASP A 183 4.42 7.34 14.32
N ILE A 184 5.41 6.48 14.00
CA ILE A 184 5.18 5.26 13.21
C ILE A 184 4.09 4.37 13.81
N THR A 185 3.97 4.30 15.12
CA THR A 185 2.96 3.52 15.83
C THR A 185 1.51 3.97 15.61
N ARG A 186 1.32 5.17 15.04
CA ARG A 186 -0.02 5.68 14.68
C ARG A 186 -0.51 5.17 13.33
N ILE A 187 0.40 4.75 12.47
CA ILE A 187 0.10 4.38 11.10
C ILE A 187 0.41 2.92 10.81
N GLU A 188 1.46 2.38 11.40
CA GLU A 188 1.87 1.00 11.19
C GLU A 188 1.15 0.07 12.16
N GLN A 189 0.75 -1.10 11.68
CA GLN A 189 0.19 -2.19 12.47
C GLN A 189 1.26 -3.24 12.75
N GLN A 190 1.00 -4.11 13.75
CA GLN A 190 1.84 -5.28 13.98
C GLN A 190 1.83 -6.13 12.71
N CYS A 191 3.02 -6.41 12.17
CA CYS A 191 3.21 -7.24 11.00
C CYS A 191 3.64 -8.65 11.40
N THR A 192 3.27 -9.60 10.57
CA THR A 192 3.69 -11.01 10.63
C THR A 192 5.01 -11.22 9.83
N GLU A 193 5.57 -12.42 9.89
CA GLU A 193 6.85 -12.75 9.23
C GLU A 193 6.79 -12.71 7.69
N ASP A 194 5.59 -12.70 7.13
CA ASP A 194 5.31 -12.62 5.69
C ASP A 194 5.39 -11.20 5.11
N VAL A 195 5.78 -10.22 5.93
CA VAL A 195 5.88 -8.80 5.54
C VAL A 195 7.33 -8.34 5.52
N VAL A 196 7.74 -7.81 4.37
CA VAL A 196 9.00 -7.07 4.21
C VAL A 196 8.77 -5.60 4.56
N ILE A 197 9.61 -5.06 5.43
CA ILE A 197 9.65 -3.65 5.78
C ILE A 197 11.01 -3.07 5.37
N VAL A 198 10.99 -2.08 4.50
CA VAL A 198 12.19 -1.35 4.07
C VAL A 198 12.00 0.13 4.34
N GLU A 199 12.99 0.71 5.02
CA GLU A 199 13.09 2.15 5.20
C GLU A 199 14.24 2.68 4.34
N GLY A 200 14.02 3.79 3.65
CA GLY A 200 15.00 4.42 2.77
C GLY A 200 15.12 5.92 3.04
N ARG A 201 16.34 6.42 2.96
CA ARG A 201 16.63 7.86 3.06
C ARG A 201 17.06 8.39 1.69
N LYS A 202 16.43 9.48 1.24
CA LYS A 202 16.80 10.15 -0.01
C LYS A 202 18.20 10.78 0.13
N ARG A 203 19.10 10.49 -0.83
CA ARG A 203 20.43 11.09 -0.93
C ARG A 203 20.41 12.52 -1.45
#